data_3db4769021cfc460c65db0b963070593
#
_entry.id   3db4769021cfc460c65db0b963070593
#
_cell.length_a   1.000
_cell.length_b   1.000
_cell.length_c   1.000
_cell.angle_alpha   90.00
_cell.angle_beta   90.00
_cell.angle_gamma   90.00
#
_symmetry.space_group_name_H-M   'P 1'
#
loop_
_entity.id
_entity.type
_entity.pdbx_description
1 polymer ?
#
loop_
_entity_poly.entity_id
_entity_poly.type
_entity_poly.pdbx_seq_one_letter_code
_entity_poly.pdbx_strand_id
1 'polypeptide(L)'
;MGIARSWEKASHAELILWLVDGSHCTPKQLQDEWNAIEKIKREEAQVILVVNKQDMGANALSWNTTPVFYISARDKQGLETLTAEMSQRYLEDLQGQDTIVTNARHHEALGLALTSLHDVQSGMRQGLTSDLLAIDIRNTLYHLASITGAVSADDILHSIFSKFCIGK
;
A
#
# COMPACT_ATOMS: atom_id res chain seq x y z
N MET A 1 -3.48 -16.56 16.63
CA MET A 1 -2.46 -15.71 16.00
C MET A 1 -3.01 -14.68 15.01
N GLY A 2 -4.08 -14.92 14.23
CA GLY A 2 -4.62 -13.94 13.26
C GLY A 2 -5.21 -12.68 13.88
N ILE A 3 -6.05 -12.81 14.89
CA ILE A 3 -6.82 -11.71 15.50
C ILE A 3 -5.89 -10.64 16.10
N ALA A 4 -4.87 -11.02 16.88
CA ALA A 4 -3.94 -10.06 17.49
C ALA A 4 -3.20 -9.22 16.45
N ARG A 5 -2.78 -9.82 15.32
CA ARG A 5 -2.15 -9.10 14.21
C ARG A 5 -3.12 -8.14 13.51
N SER A 6 -4.40 -8.49 13.41
CA SER A 6 -5.40 -7.60 12.80
C SER A 6 -5.60 -6.35 13.66
N TRP A 7 -5.68 -6.50 14.98
CA TRP A 7 -5.79 -5.39 15.92
C TRP A 7 -4.53 -4.50 15.91
N GLU A 8 -3.35 -5.10 15.90
CA GLU A 8 -2.08 -4.37 15.79
C GLU A 8 -2.03 -3.53 14.49
N LYS A 9 -2.42 -4.11 13.35
CA LYS A 9 -2.48 -3.36 12.08
C LYS A 9 -3.54 -2.27 12.10
N ALA A 10 -4.71 -2.52 12.68
CA ALA A 10 -5.78 -1.54 12.79
C ALA A 10 -5.35 -0.31 13.62
N SER A 11 -4.52 -0.50 14.66
CA SER A 11 -4.03 0.62 15.48
C SER A 11 -3.07 1.57 14.75
N HIS A 12 -2.53 1.18 13.61
CA HIS A 12 -1.63 1.99 12.78
C HIS A 12 -2.23 2.40 11.43
N ALA A 13 -3.42 1.90 11.11
CA ALA A 13 -4.07 2.15 9.83
C ALA A 13 -4.65 3.57 9.76
N GLU A 14 -4.60 4.17 8.57
CA GLU A 14 -5.30 5.42 8.23
C GLU A 14 -6.75 5.15 7.82
N LEU A 15 -6.99 3.99 7.18
CA LEU A 15 -8.30 3.50 6.80
C LEU A 15 -8.51 2.08 7.31
N ILE A 16 -9.59 1.86 8.05
CA ILE A 16 -10.02 0.56 8.58
C ILE A 16 -11.27 0.11 7.85
N LEU A 17 -11.19 -1.01 7.14
CA LEU A 17 -12.36 -1.70 6.63
C LEU A 17 -12.86 -2.69 7.69
N TRP A 18 -13.95 -2.35 8.34
CA TRP A 18 -14.57 -3.18 9.35
C TRP A 18 -15.60 -4.10 8.69
N LEU A 19 -15.21 -5.35 8.45
CA LEU A 19 -16.00 -6.34 7.74
C LEU A 19 -16.84 -7.19 8.71
N VAL A 20 -18.16 -7.21 8.51
CA VAL A 20 -19.09 -8.00 9.30
C VAL A 20 -19.91 -8.95 8.44
N ASP A 21 -20.34 -10.07 9.04
CA ASP A 21 -21.27 -11.01 8.42
C ASP A 21 -22.70 -10.53 8.60
N GLY A 22 -23.30 -9.99 7.55
CA GLY A 22 -24.65 -9.43 7.59
C GLY A 22 -25.76 -10.44 7.87
N SER A 23 -25.49 -11.74 7.68
CA SER A 23 -26.48 -12.80 7.94
C SER A 23 -26.66 -13.11 9.43
N HIS A 24 -25.70 -12.76 10.28
CA HIS A 24 -25.69 -13.11 11.70
C HIS A 24 -25.37 -11.95 12.63
N CYS A 25 -24.97 -10.80 12.11
CA CYS A 25 -24.57 -9.66 12.92
C CYS A 25 -25.76 -9.06 13.67
N THR A 26 -25.62 -8.88 14.97
CA THR A 26 -26.62 -8.20 15.80
C THR A 26 -26.20 -6.77 16.12
N PRO A 27 -27.14 -5.84 16.40
CA PRO A 27 -26.80 -4.47 16.78
C PRO A 27 -25.88 -4.39 18.01
N LYS A 28 -26.04 -5.32 18.97
CA LYS A 28 -25.19 -5.38 20.15
C LYS A 28 -23.75 -5.75 19.80
N GLN A 29 -23.56 -6.74 18.93
CA GLN A 29 -22.24 -7.15 18.47
C GLN A 29 -21.54 -6.00 17.73
N LEU A 30 -22.26 -5.28 16.85
CA LEU A 30 -21.72 -4.10 16.18
C LEU A 30 -21.24 -3.05 17.18
N GLN A 31 -22.05 -2.77 18.22
CA GLN A 31 -21.67 -1.78 19.22
C GLN A 31 -20.45 -2.21 20.04
N ASP A 32 -20.37 -3.48 20.41
CA ASP A 32 -19.24 -4.03 21.18
C ASP A 32 -17.93 -3.99 20.34
N GLU A 33 -18.01 -4.36 19.06
CA GLU A 33 -16.89 -4.33 18.13
C GLU A 33 -16.46 -2.88 17.84
N TRP A 34 -17.41 -1.96 17.62
CA TRP A 34 -17.13 -0.54 17.44
C TRP A 34 -16.36 0.03 18.62
N ASN A 35 -16.83 -0.23 19.84
CA ASN A 35 -16.16 0.23 21.06
C ASN A 35 -14.72 -0.31 21.17
N ALA A 36 -14.48 -1.50 20.64
CA ALA A 36 -13.13 -2.06 20.59
C ALA A 36 -12.25 -1.38 19.54
N ILE A 37 -12.79 -1.11 18.35
CA ILE A 37 -12.09 -0.38 17.27
C ILE A 37 -11.76 1.03 17.73
N GLU A 38 -12.71 1.74 18.33
CA GLU A 38 -12.55 3.12 18.76
C GLU A 38 -11.46 3.31 19.82
N LYS A 39 -11.23 2.30 20.67
CA LYS A 39 -10.17 2.31 21.68
C LYS A 39 -8.76 2.19 21.10
N ILE A 40 -8.63 1.58 19.92
CA ILE A 40 -7.32 1.26 19.34
C ILE A 40 -6.97 2.07 18.11
N LYS A 41 -7.98 2.55 17.38
CA LYS A 41 -7.75 3.33 16.16
C LYS A 41 -7.02 4.63 16.46
N ARG A 42 -6.27 5.14 15.51
CA ARG A 42 -5.74 6.50 15.56
C ARG A 42 -6.90 7.50 15.53
N GLU A 43 -6.71 8.66 16.14
CA GLU A 43 -7.73 9.72 16.19
C GLU A 43 -8.23 10.11 14.79
N GLU A 44 -7.30 10.22 13.84
CA GLU A 44 -7.55 10.59 12.45
C GLU A 44 -7.97 9.41 11.56
N ALA A 45 -7.90 8.17 12.07
CA ALA A 45 -8.21 6.99 11.25
C ALA A 45 -9.68 6.95 10.85
N GLN A 46 -9.91 6.79 9.56
CA GLN A 46 -11.25 6.60 9.00
C GLN A 46 -11.68 5.14 9.13
N VAL A 47 -12.97 4.91 9.39
CA VAL A 47 -13.53 3.56 9.47
C VAL A 47 -14.71 3.45 8.50
N ILE A 48 -14.75 2.36 7.73
CA ILE A 48 -15.86 2.01 6.85
C ILE A 48 -16.41 0.66 7.32
N LEU A 49 -17.71 0.62 7.64
CA LEU A 49 -18.42 -0.63 7.94
C LEU A 49 -18.81 -1.32 6.63
N VAL A 50 -18.36 -2.54 6.44
CA VAL A 50 -18.66 -3.35 5.26
C VAL A 50 -19.48 -4.56 5.69
N VAL A 51 -20.74 -4.59 5.33
CA VAL A 51 -21.69 -5.68 5.61
C VAL A 51 -21.66 -6.65 4.44
N ASN A 52 -21.04 -7.80 4.64
CA ASN A 52 -20.91 -8.84 3.62
C ASN A 52 -22.06 -9.86 3.70
N LYS A 53 -22.17 -10.71 2.69
CA LYS A 53 -23.17 -11.75 2.50
C LYS A 53 -24.59 -11.24 2.23
N GLN A 54 -24.69 -10.15 1.47
CA GLN A 54 -25.98 -9.62 1.01
C GLN A 54 -26.82 -10.66 0.25
N ASP A 55 -26.16 -11.60 -0.44
CA ASP A 55 -26.76 -12.75 -1.12
C ASP A 55 -27.53 -13.69 -0.21
N MET A 56 -27.27 -13.66 1.09
CA MET A 56 -27.96 -14.48 2.10
C MET A 56 -29.12 -13.75 2.80
N GLY A 57 -29.55 -12.60 2.27
CA GLY A 57 -30.64 -11.82 2.85
C GLY A 57 -30.24 -11.06 4.12
N ALA A 58 -29.04 -10.47 4.12
CA ALA A 58 -28.59 -9.63 5.22
C ALA A 58 -29.59 -8.51 5.49
N ASN A 59 -30.00 -8.37 6.76
CA ASN A 59 -30.88 -7.29 7.18
C ASN A 59 -30.14 -5.95 7.11
N ALA A 60 -30.87 -4.88 6.77
CA ALA A 60 -30.33 -3.54 6.88
C ALA A 60 -29.98 -3.26 8.35
N LEU A 61 -28.70 -3.01 8.61
CA LEU A 61 -28.24 -2.66 9.94
C LEU A 61 -28.46 -1.17 10.17
N SER A 62 -29.07 -0.82 11.29
CA SER A 62 -29.20 0.59 11.71
C SER A 62 -27.88 1.03 12.32
N TRP A 63 -27.04 1.68 11.51
CA TRP A 63 -25.72 2.19 11.91
C TRP A 63 -25.47 3.55 11.30
N ASN A 64 -25.15 4.56 12.13
CA ASN A 64 -25.04 5.95 11.71
C ASN A 64 -23.68 6.58 12.06
N THR A 65 -22.77 5.81 12.67
CA THR A 65 -21.49 6.35 13.18
C THR A 65 -20.44 6.45 12.08
N THR A 66 -20.50 5.52 11.11
CA THR A 66 -19.56 5.45 9.98
C THR A 66 -20.32 5.12 8.69
N PRO A 67 -19.77 5.39 7.51
CA PRO A 67 -20.33 4.92 6.25
C PRO A 67 -20.50 3.41 6.24
N VAL A 68 -21.62 2.93 5.67
CA VAL A 68 -21.98 1.52 5.59
C VAL A 68 -22.08 1.11 4.12
N PHE A 69 -21.38 0.05 3.76
CA PHE A 69 -21.45 -0.57 2.44
C PHE A 69 -21.93 -2.01 2.55
N TYR A 70 -22.94 -2.34 1.77
CA TYR A 70 -23.49 -3.69 1.68
C TYR A 70 -22.91 -4.38 0.45
N ILE A 71 -22.26 -5.52 0.65
CA ILE A 71 -21.62 -6.29 -0.43
C ILE A 71 -22.01 -7.76 -0.38
N SER A 72 -21.91 -8.43 -1.53
CA SER A 72 -21.71 -9.87 -1.63
C SER A 72 -20.35 -10.13 -2.26
N ALA A 73 -19.39 -10.54 -1.47
CA ALA A 73 -18.08 -10.90 -1.99
C ALA A 73 -18.14 -12.11 -2.91
N ARG A 74 -19.10 -13.01 -2.68
CA ARG A 74 -19.36 -14.20 -3.50
C ARG A 74 -19.86 -13.81 -4.89
N ASP A 75 -20.87 -12.96 -4.97
CA ASP A 75 -21.54 -12.59 -6.21
C ASP A 75 -20.94 -11.29 -6.81
N LYS A 76 -19.90 -10.75 -6.16
CA LYS A 76 -19.21 -9.49 -6.54
C LYS A 76 -20.11 -8.26 -6.60
N GLN A 77 -21.23 -8.26 -5.87
CA GLN A 77 -22.14 -7.12 -5.79
C GLN A 77 -21.63 -6.08 -4.78
N GLY A 78 -21.83 -4.79 -5.08
CA GLY A 78 -21.44 -3.67 -4.21
C GLY A 78 -19.95 -3.39 -4.11
N LEU A 79 -19.07 -4.20 -4.71
CA LEU A 79 -17.63 -4.01 -4.66
C LEU A 79 -17.18 -2.76 -5.41
N GLU A 80 -17.79 -2.45 -6.55
CA GLU A 80 -17.45 -1.26 -7.34
C GLU A 80 -17.70 0.02 -6.54
N THR A 81 -18.84 0.11 -5.85
CA THR A 81 -19.19 1.26 -5.01
C THR A 81 -18.23 1.40 -3.83
N LEU A 82 -17.89 0.30 -3.16
CA LEU A 82 -16.90 0.28 -2.09
C LEU A 82 -15.51 0.74 -2.58
N THR A 83 -15.08 0.22 -3.72
CA THR A 83 -13.78 0.57 -4.32
C THR A 83 -13.74 2.04 -4.74
N ALA A 84 -14.82 2.56 -5.31
CA ALA A 84 -14.92 3.97 -5.68
C ALA A 84 -14.80 4.89 -4.45
N GLU A 85 -15.51 4.55 -3.37
CA GLU A 85 -15.42 5.29 -2.10
C GLU A 85 -14.03 5.28 -1.50
N MET A 86 -13.36 4.11 -1.48
CA MET A 86 -12.00 4.00 -1.00
C MET A 86 -11.02 4.84 -1.83
N SER A 87 -11.21 4.82 -3.16
CA SER A 87 -10.38 5.60 -4.08
C SER A 87 -10.59 7.10 -3.89
N GLN A 88 -11.83 7.54 -3.70
CA GLN A 88 -12.16 8.94 -3.46
C GLN A 88 -11.54 9.44 -2.15
N ARG A 89 -11.66 8.70 -1.06
CA ARG A 89 -11.04 9.04 0.24
C ARG A 89 -9.53 9.14 0.14
N TYR A 90 -8.90 8.19 -0.54
CA TYR A 90 -7.46 8.23 -0.78
C TYR A 90 -7.03 9.47 -1.57
N LEU A 91 -7.82 9.87 -2.59
CA LEU A 91 -7.54 11.08 -3.37
C LEU A 91 -7.77 12.37 -2.55
N GLU A 92 -8.76 12.40 -1.67
CA GLU A 92 -9.00 13.53 -0.76
C GLU A 92 -7.86 13.70 0.24
N ASP A 93 -7.36 12.62 0.82
CA ASP A 93 -6.18 12.64 1.69
C ASP A 93 -4.93 13.11 0.94
N LEU A 94 -4.76 12.71 -0.33
CA LEU A 94 -3.66 13.19 -1.17
C LEU A 94 -3.72 14.69 -1.47
N GLN A 95 -4.91 15.28 -1.55
CA GLN A 95 -5.08 16.72 -1.79
C GLN A 95 -4.73 17.57 -0.56
N GLY A 96 -4.78 16.98 0.63
CA GLY A 96 -4.44 17.65 1.90
C GLY A 96 -2.96 17.56 2.29
N GLN A 97 -2.17 16.73 1.62
CA GLN A 97 -0.75 16.51 1.95
C GLN A 97 0.12 16.69 0.71
N ASP A 98 1.38 17.06 0.90
CA ASP A 98 2.44 17.09 -0.14
C ASP A 98 2.68 15.73 -0.84
N THR A 99 1.83 14.75 -0.60
CA THR A 99 1.91 13.35 -1.06
C THR A 99 1.77 13.22 -2.58
N ILE A 100 1.04 14.13 -3.25
CA ILE A 100 0.95 14.14 -4.74
C ILE A 100 2.33 14.40 -5.33
N VAL A 101 3.09 15.33 -4.73
CA VAL A 101 4.47 15.63 -5.15
C VAL A 101 5.37 14.42 -4.91
N THR A 102 5.17 13.70 -3.80
CA THR A 102 5.93 12.49 -3.46
C THR A 102 5.65 11.37 -4.46
N ASN A 103 4.39 11.13 -4.82
CA ASN A 103 4.02 10.10 -5.81
C ASN A 103 4.53 10.45 -7.22
N ALA A 104 4.43 11.71 -7.65
CA ALA A 104 4.96 12.14 -8.94
C ALA A 104 6.49 12.00 -8.99
N ARG A 105 7.19 12.38 -7.92
CA ARG A 105 8.65 12.20 -7.79
C ARG A 105 9.04 10.74 -7.75
N HIS A 106 8.28 9.88 -7.05
CA HIS A 106 8.51 8.43 -7.05
C HIS A 106 8.30 7.83 -8.43
N HIS A 107 7.24 8.23 -9.14
CA HIS A 107 6.99 7.79 -10.50
C HIS A 107 8.11 8.20 -11.46
N GLU A 108 8.58 9.45 -11.38
CA GLU A 108 9.71 9.95 -12.16
C GLU A 108 10.99 9.16 -11.84
N ALA A 109 11.31 8.99 -10.55
CA ALA A 109 12.49 8.23 -10.12
C ALA A 109 12.44 6.76 -10.58
N LEU A 110 11.27 6.10 -10.53
CA LEU A 110 11.09 4.75 -11.06
C LEU A 110 11.24 4.70 -12.58
N GLY A 111 10.76 5.71 -13.30
CA GLY A 111 10.95 5.83 -14.75
C GLY A 111 12.42 5.95 -15.13
N LEU A 112 13.16 6.81 -14.43
CA LEU A 112 14.59 6.98 -14.64
C LEU A 112 15.40 5.72 -14.30
N ALA A 113 15.03 5.04 -13.19
CA ALA A 113 15.64 3.77 -12.81
C ALA A 113 15.40 2.68 -13.87
N LEU A 114 14.18 2.61 -14.43
CA LEU A 114 13.84 1.67 -15.49
C LEU A 114 14.65 1.93 -16.77
N THR A 115 14.80 3.19 -17.15
CA THR A 115 15.64 3.59 -18.30
C THR A 115 17.07 3.12 -18.12
N SER A 116 17.70 3.42 -16.97
CA SER A 116 19.06 2.99 -16.67
C SER A 116 19.22 1.47 -16.67
N LEU A 117 18.21 0.70 -16.21
CA LEU A 117 18.20 -0.75 -16.29
C LEU A 117 18.13 -1.28 -17.74
N HIS A 118 17.41 -0.62 -18.62
CA HIS A 118 17.41 -0.93 -20.03
C HIS A 118 18.78 -0.70 -20.68
N ASP A 119 19.48 0.35 -20.27
CA ASP A 119 20.85 0.64 -20.73
C ASP A 119 21.82 -0.45 -20.27
N VAL A 120 21.72 -0.90 -19.01
CA VAL A 120 22.47 -2.07 -18.50
C VAL A 120 22.20 -3.30 -19.36
N GLN A 121 20.91 -3.62 -19.62
CA GLN A 121 20.54 -4.80 -20.41
C GLN A 121 21.08 -4.72 -21.84
N SER A 122 21.00 -3.53 -22.44
CA SER A 122 21.52 -3.29 -23.79
C SER A 122 23.03 -3.43 -23.83
N GLY A 123 23.74 -2.83 -22.86
CA GLY A 123 25.19 -2.92 -22.75
C GLY A 123 25.67 -4.37 -22.55
N MET A 124 24.95 -5.17 -21.73
CA MET A 124 25.26 -6.60 -21.58
C MET A 124 25.13 -7.38 -22.90
N ARG A 125 24.09 -7.09 -23.69
CA ARG A 125 23.87 -7.71 -25.00
C ARG A 125 24.96 -7.34 -26.01
N GLN A 126 25.51 -6.12 -25.88
CA GLN A 126 26.59 -5.62 -26.73
C GLN A 126 27.99 -6.06 -26.25
N GLY A 127 28.08 -6.75 -25.13
CA GLY A 127 29.36 -7.22 -24.58
C GLY A 127 30.22 -6.11 -23.98
N LEU A 128 29.59 -5.04 -23.48
CA LEU A 128 30.31 -3.96 -22.80
C LEU A 128 31.03 -4.48 -21.55
N THR A 129 32.16 -3.85 -21.22
CA THR A 129 32.93 -4.19 -20.03
C THR A 129 32.17 -3.86 -18.74
N SER A 130 32.50 -4.57 -17.68
CA SER A 130 31.87 -4.38 -16.34
C SER A 130 31.95 -2.97 -15.83
N ASP A 131 33.02 -2.23 -16.17
CA ASP A 131 33.23 -0.84 -15.73
C ASP A 131 32.21 0.12 -16.36
N LEU A 132 31.87 -0.11 -17.63
CA LEU A 132 30.85 0.69 -18.33
C LEU A 132 29.46 0.36 -17.81
N LEU A 133 29.14 -0.91 -17.58
CA LEU A 133 27.87 -1.34 -16.99
C LEU A 133 27.69 -0.80 -15.55
N ALA A 134 28.77 -0.67 -14.80
CA ALA A 134 28.71 -0.15 -13.43
C ALA A 134 28.18 1.29 -13.33
N ILE A 135 28.34 2.08 -14.39
CA ILE A 135 27.82 3.46 -14.44
C ILE A 135 26.28 3.43 -14.46
N ASP A 136 25.68 2.61 -15.31
CA ASP A 136 24.23 2.54 -15.46
C ASP A 136 23.58 1.85 -14.27
N ILE A 137 24.24 0.87 -13.68
CA ILE A 137 23.83 0.25 -12.41
C ILE A 137 23.82 1.31 -11.29
N ARG A 138 24.85 2.17 -11.22
CA ARG A 138 24.92 3.24 -10.25
C ARG A 138 23.79 4.24 -10.41
N ASN A 139 23.48 4.65 -11.64
CA ASN A 139 22.35 5.52 -11.94
C ASN A 139 21.03 4.91 -11.50
N THR A 140 20.80 3.63 -11.79
CA THR A 140 19.62 2.89 -11.33
C THR A 140 19.47 2.95 -9.80
N LEU A 141 20.56 2.64 -9.09
CA LEU A 141 20.57 2.64 -7.63
C LEU A 141 20.35 4.05 -7.04
N TYR A 142 20.92 5.07 -7.65
CA TYR A 142 20.71 6.46 -7.28
C TYR A 142 19.23 6.86 -7.35
N HIS A 143 18.55 6.53 -8.45
CA HIS A 143 17.13 6.82 -8.62
C HIS A 143 16.27 6.06 -7.62
N LEU A 144 16.54 4.80 -7.36
CA LEU A 144 15.84 4.01 -6.36
C LEU A 144 16.08 4.52 -4.93
N ALA A 145 17.31 4.92 -4.61
CA ALA A 145 17.66 5.47 -3.30
C ALA A 145 16.95 6.81 -3.02
N SER A 146 16.66 7.59 -4.06
CA SER A 146 15.92 8.86 -3.93
C SER A 146 14.47 8.65 -3.45
N ILE A 147 13.91 7.46 -3.64
CA ILE A 147 12.57 7.08 -3.18
C ILE A 147 12.59 6.66 -1.70
N THR A 148 13.57 5.85 -1.33
CA THR A 148 13.61 5.23 0.01
C THR A 148 14.32 6.08 1.05
N GLY A 149 15.09 7.09 0.63
CA GLY A 149 15.93 7.91 1.52
C GLY A 149 17.05 7.13 2.23
N ALA A 150 17.29 5.88 1.85
CA ALA A 150 17.90 4.89 2.73
C ALA A 150 19.34 4.50 2.39
N VAL A 151 19.90 4.88 1.23
CA VAL A 151 21.26 4.42 0.89
C VAL A 151 22.01 5.45 0.05
N SER A 152 23.20 5.84 0.48
CA SER A 152 24.11 6.57 -0.38
C SER A 152 24.63 5.65 -1.50
N ALA A 153 24.81 6.20 -2.71
CA ALA A 153 25.34 5.44 -3.83
C ALA A 153 26.72 4.79 -3.52
N ASP A 154 27.46 5.39 -2.61
CA ASP A 154 28.78 4.90 -2.17
C ASP A 154 28.69 3.62 -1.32
N ASP A 155 27.67 3.46 -0.48
CA ASP A 155 27.50 2.27 0.35
C ASP A 155 27.22 1.01 -0.50
N ILE A 156 26.42 1.17 -1.55
CA ILE A 156 26.09 0.07 -2.46
C ILE A 156 27.33 -0.32 -3.30
N LEU A 157 28.08 0.66 -3.77
CA LEU A 157 29.29 0.41 -4.53
C LEU A 157 30.34 -0.33 -3.72
N HIS A 158 30.55 0.08 -2.48
CA HIS A 158 31.46 -0.61 -1.59
C HIS A 158 31.06 -2.08 -1.40
N SER A 159 29.75 -2.35 -1.31
CA SER A 159 29.23 -3.73 -1.21
C SER A 159 29.41 -4.54 -2.49
N ILE A 160 29.22 -3.94 -3.67
CA ILE A 160 29.41 -4.61 -4.96
C ILE A 160 30.89 -4.90 -5.18
N PHE A 161 31.77 -3.92 -5.04
CA PHE A 161 33.21 -4.09 -5.27
C PHE A 161 33.90 -4.97 -4.22
N SER A 162 33.40 -5.00 -2.99
CA SER A 162 33.93 -5.89 -1.95
C SER A 162 33.59 -7.37 -2.17
N LYS A 163 32.53 -7.66 -2.93
CA LYS A 163 32.11 -9.02 -3.25
C LYS A 163 32.58 -9.53 -4.62
N PHE A 164 32.91 -8.64 -5.52
CA PHE A 164 33.58 -9.00 -6.77
C PHE A 164 35.08 -8.94 -6.52
N CYS A 165 35.72 -10.09 -6.30
CA CYS A 165 37.15 -10.23 -6.40
C CYS A 165 37.56 -9.83 -7.83
N ILE A 166 37.93 -8.54 -8.03
CA ILE A 166 38.59 -8.11 -9.25
C ILE A 166 39.99 -8.65 -9.20
N GLY A 167 40.20 -9.63 -10.03
CA GLY A 167 41.36 -10.39 -10.43
C GLY A 167 42.73 -9.96 -9.93
N LYS A 168 43.40 -10.98 -9.45
CA LYS A 168 44.83 -11.13 -9.68
C LYS A 168 45.00 -11.79 -11.04
#